data_69abb7c9655586c1514e44fe1ddcf35f
#
_entry.id   69abb7c9655586c1514e44fe1ddcf35f
#
_cell.length_a   1.000
_cell.length_b   1.000
_cell.length_c   1.000
_cell.angle_alpha   90.00
_cell.angle_beta   90.00
_cell.angle_gamma   90.00
#
_symmetry.space_group_name_H-M   'P 1'
#
loop_
_entity.id
_entity.type
_entity.pdbx_description
1 polymer ?
#
loop_
_entity_poly.entity_id
_entity_poly.type
_entity_poly.pdbx_seq_one_letter_code
_entity_poly.pdbx_strand_id
1 'polypeptide(L)'
;IIKTKKGNIELPIPIGTYGNFSFVQAPPKTLKTYFISLLASVYLSGTNKYGGDIKGYRGDKCLIHFDTEQGKFHAHRTFRRVIDMNENADKQCYHTFGLRTVSYKHRIAFIEHYLQNKIKKGKVGLVVIDGIADLCNDVNNIEQSNDVVQKIMEWSQIFNCHIITIIHTNHGNSEKPTGHLGSFLEKKAETQIQLSKNSTHHGWISVTCKRSRGYSFEQFSFKINDY
;
A
#
# COMPACT_ATOMS: atom_id res chain seq x y z
N ILE A 1 10.13 3.38 6.96
CA ILE A 1 10.29 3.93 8.32
C ILE A 1 10.65 5.40 8.20
N ILE A 2 9.86 6.27 8.83
CA ILE A 2 10.12 7.71 8.95
C ILE A 2 10.66 7.95 10.36
N LYS A 3 11.69 8.78 10.49
CA LYS A 3 12.30 9.08 11.79
C LYS A 3 11.52 10.14 12.55
N THR A 4 11.46 10.01 13.87
CA THR A 4 11.03 11.08 14.79
C THR A 4 12.02 11.19 15.93
N LYS A 5 12.04 12.34 16.60
CA LYS A 5 12.83 12.57 17.82
C LYS A 5 12.01 12.26 19.05
N LYS A 6 12.54 11.40 19.93
CA LYS A 6 12.03 11.19 21.28
C LYS A 6 13.15 11.53 22.24
N GLY A 7 13.10 12.71 22.80
CA GLY A 7 14.23 13.28 23.53
C GLY A 7 15.42 13.57 22.60
N ASN A 8 16.60 13.07 22.91
CA ASN A 8 17.81 13.19 22.08
C ASN A 8 18.04 11.99 21.15
N ILE A 9 17.09 11.04 21.06
CA ILE A 9 17.23 9.82 20.26
C ILE A 9 16.26 9.90 19.08
N GLU A 10 16.80 9.76 17.85
CA GLU A 10 15.98 9.56 16.67
C GLU A 10 15.53 8.09 16.61
N LEU A 11 14.23 7.87 16.72
CA LEU A 11 13.65 6.53 16.59
C LEU A 11 12.97 6.40 15.23
N PRO A 12 13.17 5.26 14.51
CA PRO A 12 12.42 4.99 13.31
C PRO A 12 10.96 4.73 13.66
N ILE A 13 10.05 5.39 12.92
CA ILE A 13 8.60 5.13 13.03
C ILE A 13 8.20 4.17 11.93
N PRO A 14 7.70 2.97 12.24
CA PRO A 14 7.24 2.04 11.22
C PRO A 14 5.97 2.55 10.54
N ILE A 15 5.97 2.59 9.21
CA ILE A 15 4.75 2.74 8.39
C ILE A 15 4.01 1.40 8.36
N GLY A 16 4.75 0.30 8.37
CA GLY A 16 4.23 -1.05 8.39
C GLY A 16 5.25 -2.06 8.88
N THR A 17 4.77 -3.05 9.62
CA THR A 17 5.56 -4.16 10.16
C THR A 17 5.04 -5.49 9.65
N TYR A 18 5.88 -6.52 9.62
CA TYR A 18 5.46 -7.87 9.23
C TYR A 18 4.39 -8.43 10.19
N GLY A 19 3.45 -9.18 9.64
CA GLY A 19 2.29 -9.70 10.36
C GLY A 19 1.14 -8.68 10.51
N ASN A 20 1.25 -7.50 9.90
CA ASN A 20 0.25 -6.45 9.96
C ASN A 20 -0.11 -5.93 8.56
N PHE A 21 -1.13 -5.09 8.49
CA PHE A 21 -1.48 -4.38 7.27
C PHE A 21 -1.71 -2.89 7.52
N SER A 22 -1.49 -2.09 6.50
CA SER A 22 -1.77 -0.66 6.46
C SER A 22 -2.57 -0.30 5.23
N PHE A 23 -3.23 0.85 5.22
CA PHE A 23 -3.92 1.30 4.04
C PHE A 23 -3.72 2.78 3.75
N VAL A 24 -3.80 3.10 2.47
CA VAL A 24 -3.74 4.46 1.94
C VAL A 24 -5.12 4.84 1.46
N GLN A 25 -5.66 5.91 2.02
CA GLN A 25 -6.91 6.50 1.55
C GLN A 25 -6.68 7.82 0.85
N ALA A 26 -7.45 8.09 -0.18
CA ALA A 26 -7.44 9.38 -0.83
C ALA A 26 -8.60 9.57 -1.80
N PRO A 27 -9.01 10.81 -2.09
CA PRO A 27 -9.91 11.11 -3.19
C PRO A 27 -9.36 10.62 -4.53
N PRO A 28 -10.19 10.49 -5.57
CA PRO A 28 -9.72 10.25 -6.94
C PRO A 28 -8.69 11.31 -7.38
N LYS A 29 -7.76 10.92 -8.24
CA LYS A 29 -6.74 11.81 -8.83
C LYS A 29 -5.81 12.51 -7.81
N THR A 30 -5.50 11.83 -6.71
CA THR A 30 -4.50 12.26 -5.69
C THR A 30 -3.21 11.46 -5.74
N LEU A 31 -2.85 10.94 -6.91
CA LEU A 31 -1.57 10.26 -7.15
C LEU A 31 -1.28 9.06 -6.23
N LYS A 32 -2.33 8.35 -5.75
CA LYS A 32 -2.20 7.16 -4.88
C LYS A 32 -1.20 6.15 -5.41
N THR A 33 -1.36 5.76 -6.66
CA THR A 33 -0.51 4.77 -7.33
C THR A 33 0.95 5.22 -7.44
N TYR A 34 1.21 6.54 -7.55
CA TYR A 34 2.57 7.07 -7.50
C TYR A 34 3.19 6.95 -6.12
N PHE A 35 2.42 7.24 -5.07
CA PHE A 35 2.86 7.05 -3.70
C PHE A 35 3.18 5.58 -3.40
N ILE A 36 2.32 4.66 -3.84
CA ILE A 36 2.58 3.22 -3.74
C ILE A 36 3.83 2.81 -4.53
N SER A 37 4.04 3.37 -5.73
CA SER A 37 5.27 3.10 -6.49
C SER A 37 6.51 3.55 -5.73
N LEU A 38 6.45 4.68 -5.03
CA LEU A 38 7.53 5.16 -4.17
C LEU A 38 7.81 4.20 -3.02
N LEU A 39 6.78 3.79 -2.27
CA LEU A 39 6.93 2.85 -1.15
C LEU A 39 7.46 1.48 -1.63
N ALA A 40 6.93 0.98 -2.74
CA ALA A 40 7.37 -0.27 -3.35
C ALA A 40 8.85 -0.20 -3.78
N SER A 41 9.24 0.89 -4.42
CA SER A 41 10.62 1.12 -4.85
C SER A 41 11.58 1.21 -3.66
N VAL A 42 11.23 2.00 -2.62
CA VAL A 42 12.02 2.08 -1.38
C VAL A 42 12.11 0.72 -0.69
N TYR A 43 11.03 -0.06 -0.67
CA TYR A 43 11.05 -1.40 -0.09
C TYR A 43 12.05 -2.32 -0.81
N LEU A 44 12.10 -2.27 -2.14
CA LEU A 44 13.01 -3.12 -2.94
C LEU A 44 14.47 -2.75 -2.78
N SER A 45 14.80 -1.46 -2.62
CA SER A 45 16.19 -0.95 -2.58
C SER A 45 16.71 -0.63 -1.19
N GLY A 46 15.84 -0.62 -0.18
CA GLY A 46 16.17 -0.13 1.15
C GLY A 46 16.02 1.39 1.29
N THR A 47 16.59 2.15 0.37
CA THR A 47 16.44 3.61 0.22
C THR A 47 16.47 3.98 -1.24
N ASN A 48 15.92 5.14 -1.62
CA ASN A 48 16.17 5.71 -2.94
C ASN A 48 16.14 7.24 -2.90
N LYS A 49 16.66 7.87 -3.94
CA LYS A 49 16.77 9.34 -4.05
C LYS A 49 15.43 10.09 -4.01
N TYR A 50 14.32 9.41 -4.26
CA TYR A 50 12.98 10.00 -4.25
C TYR A 50 12.26 9.80 -2.90
N GLY A 51 12.75 8.89 -2.06
CA GLY A 51 12.10 8.48 -0.81
C GLY A 51 12.41 9.36 0.39
N GLY A 52 13.36 10.29 0.30
CA GLY A 52 13.80 11.09 1.45
C GLY A 52 14.24 10.18 2.60
N ASP A 53 13.64 10.40 3.77
CA ASP A 53 13.93 9.61 4.98
C ASP A 53 13.17 8.28 5.08
N ILE A 54 12.37 7.93 4.06
CA ILE A 54 11.67 6.64 4.03
C ILE A 54 12.68 5.53 3.76
N LYS A 55 12.64 4.47 4.59
CA LYS A 55 13.53 3.31 4.48
C LYS A 55 12.74 2.01 4.42
N GLY A 56 13.17 1.11 3.55
CA GLY A 56 12.65 -0.25 3.43
C GLY A 56 13.61 -1.26 4.05
N TYR A 57 13.07 -2.32 4.63
CA TYR A 57 13.85 -3.42 5.20
C TYR A 57 13.35 -4.74 4.61
N ARG A 58 13.76 -5.00 3.38
CA ARG A 58 13.35 -6.18 2.63
C ARG A 58 14.06 -7.46 3.10
N GLY A 59 15.34 -7.36 3.40
CA GLY A 59 16.18 -8.54 3.54
C GLY A 59 16.19 -9.35 2.22
N ASP A 60 15.89 -10.64 2.31
CA ASP A 60 15.82 -11.58 1.19
C ASP A 60 14.37 -11.88 0.74
N LYS A 61 13.40 -11.04 1.17
CA LYS A 61 11.98 -11.21 0.85
C LYS A 61 11.60 -10.50 -0.45
N CYS A 62 10.49 -10.95 -1.05
CA CYS A 62 9.94 -10.42 -2.30
C CYS A 62 8.80 -9.43 -2.04
N LEU A 63 8.59 -8.55 -3.01
CA LEU A 63 7.42 -7.69 -3.13
C LEU A 63 6.46 -8.28 -4.17
N ILE A 64 5.19 -8.36 -3.80
CA ILE A 64 4.13 -8.81 -4.71
C ILE A 64 3.13 -7.67 -4.86
N HIS A 65 2.79 -7.31 -6.09
CA HIS A 65 1.90 -6.20 -6.41
C HIS A 65 0.73 -6.67 -7.26
N PHE A 66 -0.45 -6.62 -6.68
CA PHE A 66 -1.72 -6.90 -7.34
C PHE A 66 -2.42 -5.57 -7.64
N ASP A 67 -2.59 -5.28 -8.92
CA ASP A 67 -3.37 -4.14 -9.42
C ASP A 67 -4.74 -4.66 -9.87
N THR A 68 -5.80 -4.26 -9.20
CA THR A 68 -7.16 -4.71 -9.47
C THR A 68 -7.98 -3.67 -10.26
N GLU A 69 -7.49 -2.43 -10.32
CA GLU A 69 -8.24 -1.28 -10.82
C GLU A 69 -7.85 -0.89 -12.26
N GLN A 70 -6.55 -0.92 -12.58
CA GLN A 70 -6.03 -0.34 -13.80
C GLN A 70 -6.07 -1.29 -14.99
N GLY A 71 -6.33 -0.72 -16.19
CA GLY A 71 -6.15 -1.47 -17.43
C GLY A 71 -4.68 -1.82 -17.70
N LYS A 72 -4.43 -2.84 -18.51
CA LYS A 72 -3.10 -3.43 -18.77
C LYS A 72 -2.00 -2.40 -19.02
N PHE A 73 -2.27 -1.38 -19.83
CA PHE A 73 -1.28 -0.34 -20.14
C PHE A 73 -0.87 0.46 -18.92
N HIS A 74 -1.83 0.91 -18.10
CA HIS A 74 -1.55 1.72 -16.91
C HIS A 74 -0.94 0.89 -15.79
N ALA A 75 -1.41 -0.33 -15.57
CA ALA A 75 -0.81 -1.28 -14.62
C ALA A 75 0.67 -1.54 -14.98
N HIS A 76 0.97 -1.82 -16.25
CA HIS A 76 2.34 -2.00 -16.70
C HIS A 76 3.23 -0.76 -16.47
N ARG A 77 2.70 0.47 -16.75
CA ARG A 77 3.42 1.72 -16.45
C ARG A 77 3.69 1.87 -14.95
N THR A 78 2.74 1.50 -14.11
CA THR A 78 2.92 1.52 -12.63
C THR A 78 4.03 0.58 -12.20
N PHE A 79 3.99 -0.66 -12.67
CA PHE A 79 5.02 -1.66 -12.34
C PHE A 79 6.39 -1.25 -12.85
N ARG A 80 6.46 -0.73 -14.08
CA ARG A 80 7.69 -0.24 -14.67
C ARG A 80 8.28 0.93 -13.87
N ARG A 81 7.46 1.88 -13.42
CA ARG A 81 7.88 3.01 -12.58
C ARG A 81 8.60 2.55 -11.31
N VAL A 82 8.09 1.51 -10.63
CA VAL A 82 8.77 0.96 -9.44
C VAL A 82 10.20 0.54 -9.74
N ILE A 83 10.42 -0.08 -10.89
CA ILE A 83 11.74 -0.50 -11.34
C ILE A 83 12.60 0.70 -11.76
N ASP A 84 12.03 1.63 -12.52
CA ASP A 84 12.78 2.80 -13.03
C ASP A 84 13.20 3.76 -11.91
N MET A 85 12.46 3.80 -10.80
CA MET A 85 12.84 4.52 -9.58
C MET A 85 13.97 3.84 -8.79
N ASN A 86 14.39 2.67 -9.20
CA ASN A 86 15.34 1.83 -8.46
C ASN A 86 16.41 1.29 -9.40
N GLU A 87 17.55 1.95 -9.44
CA GLU A 87 18.67 1.62 -10.32
C GLU A 87 19.24 0.20 -10.08
N ASN A 88 19.08 -0.33 -8.86
CA ASN A 88 19.60 -1.63 -8.43
C ASN A 88 18.49 -2.62 -8.05
N ALA A 89 17.29 -2.49 -8.64
CA ALA A 89 16.19 -3.38 -8.31
C ALA A 89 16.49 -4.84 -8.67
N ASP A 90 16.41 -5.71 -7.69
CA ASP A 90 16.32 -7.13 -7.92
C ASP A 90 14.93 -7.45 -8.52
N LYS A 91 14.89 -7.49 -9.86
CA LYS A 91 13.65 -7.74 -10.62
C LYS A 91 13.05 -9.11 -10.32
N GLN A 92 13.86 -10.07 -9.87
CA GLN A 92 13.38 -11.42 -9.51
C GLN A 92 12.55 -11.41 -8.21
N CYS A 93 12.75 -10.40 -7.37
CA CYS A 93 12.00 -10.21 -6.13
C CYS A 93 10.79 -9.28 -6.27
N TYR A 94 10.41 -8.88 -7.48
CA TYR A 94 9.22 -8.07 -7.74
C TYR A 94 8.23 -8.79 -8.65
N HIS A 95 7.15 -9.30 -8.07
CA HIS A 95 6.09 -10.04 -8.75
C HIS A 95 4.89 -9.13 -8.97
N THR A 96 4.36 -9.06 -10.20
CA THR A 96 3.32 -8.09 -10.57
C THR A 96 2.16 -8.74 -11.31
N PHE A 97 0.93 -8.37 -10.95
CA PHE A 97 -0.29 -8.95 -11.52
C PHE A 97 -1.34 -7.87 -11.76
N GLY A 98 -1.82 -7.77 -13.01
CA GLY A 98 -3.00 -6.97 -13.36
C GLY A 98 -4.25 -7.85 -13.32
N LEU A 99 -5.15 -7.59 -12.37
CA LEU A 99 -6.32 -8.43 -12.10
C LEU A 99 -7.65 -7.77 -12.45
N ARG A 100 -7.65 -6.63 -13.15
CA ARG A 100 -8.86 -5.88 -13.47
C ARG A 100 -9.95 -6.69 -14.17
N THR A 101 -9.56 -7.60 -15.07
CA THR A 101 -10.51 -8.42 -15.84
C THR A 101 -11.00 -9.65 -15.11
N VAL A 102 -10.49 -9.91 -13.91
CA VAL A 102 -10.82 -11.06 -13.07
C VAL A 102 -11.96 -10.68 -12.12
N SER A 103 -12.95 -11.56 -11.90
CA SER A 103 -14.03 -11.29 -10.95
C SER A 103 -13.51 -11.25 -9.49
N TYR A 104 -14.23 -10.57 -8.59
CA TYR A 104 -13.79 -10.39 -7.21
C TYR A 104 -13.50 -11.72 -6.49
N LYS A 105 -14.34 -12.76 -6.67
CA LYS A 105 -14.12 -14.09 -6.11
C LYS A 105 -12.84 -14.74 -6.61
N HIS A 106 -12.59 -14.63 -7.90
CA HIS A 106 -11.39 -15.20 -8.51
C HIS A 106 -10.14 -14.39 -8.17
N ARG A 107 -10.25 -13.06 -7.93
CA ARG A 107 -9.11 -12.25 -7.43
C ARG A 107 -8.66 -12.75 -6.07
N ILE A 108 -9.58 -12.95 -5.11
CA ILE A 108 -9.27 -13.48 -3.77
C ILE A 108 -8.60 -14.87 -3.90
N ALA A 109 -9.21 -15.77 -4.66
CA ALA A 109 -8.69 -17.13 -4.85
C ALA A 109 -7.29 -17.11 -5.52
N PHE A 110 -7.06 -16.22 -6.49
CA PHE A 110 -5.77 -16.08 -7.14
C PHE A 110 -4.68 -15.56 -6.19
N ILE A 111 -4.98 -14.50 -5.42
CA ILE A 111 -4.05 -13.94 -4.43
C ILE A 111 -3.65 -15.02 -3.43
N GLU A 112 -4.63 -15.72 -2.86
CA GLU A 112 -4.41 -16.77 -1.88
C GLU A 112 -3.58 -17.92 -2.46
N HIS A 113 -3.96 -18.42 -3.64
CA HIS A 113 -3.22 -19.46 -4.34
C HIS A 113 -1.77 -19.06 -4.61
N TYR A 114 -1.54 -17.80 -5.06
CA TYR A 114 -0.21 -17.31 -5.37
C TYR A 114 0.68 -17.23 -4.14
N LEU A 115 0.15 -16.66 -3.04
CA LEU A 115 0.87 -16.55 -1.77
C LEU A 115 1.22 -17.92 -1.17
N GLN A 116 0.31 -18.90 -1.31
CA GLN A 116 0.49 -20.25 -0.76
C GLN A 116 1.43 -21.12 -1.58
N ASN A 117 1.37 -21.03 -2.92
CA ASN A 117 1.94 -22.07 -3.79
C ASN A 117 3.04 -21.58 -4.73
N LYS A 118 3.16 -20.28 -4.97
CA LYS A 118 4.08 -19.75 -5.99
C LYS A 118 5.29 -19.02 -5.41
N ILE A 119 5.25 -18.67 -4.14
CA ILE A 119 6.37 -18.04 -3.43
C ILE A 119 6.89 -19.01 -2.38
N LYS A 120 8.20 -19.17 -2.31
CA LYS A 120 8.84 -19.97 -1.26
C LYS A 120 8.44 -19.42 0.12
N LYS A 121 8.07 -20.33 1.02
CA LYS A 121 7.68 -19.99 2.40
C LYS A 121 8.72 -19.07 3.06
N GLY A 122 8.25 -18.00 3.70
CA GLY A 122 9.10 -17.00 4.35
C GLY A 122 9.70 -15.94 3.41
N LYS A 123 9.48 -16.02 2.09
CA LYS A 123 10.00 -15.07 1.11
C LYS A 123 9.01 -13.97 0.70
N VAL A 124 7.77 -14.03 1.17
CA VAL A 124 6.83 -12.91 1.03
C VAL A 124 7.20 -11.84 2.05
N GLY A 125 7.32 -10.61 1.63
CA GLY A 125 7.66 -9.51 2.53
C GLY A 125 6.69 -8.34 2.47
N LEU A 126 6.51 -7.74 1.30
CA LEU A 126 5.50 -6.71 1.08
C LEU A 126 4.50 -7.18 0.03
N VAL A 127 3.22 -7.09 0.35
CA VAL A 127 2.12 -7.31 -0.59
C VAL A 127 1.40 -5.98 -0.79
N VAL A 128 1.30 -5.54 -2.03
CA VAL A 128 0.51 -4.37 -2.43
C VAL A 128 -0.78 -4.86 -3.07
N ILE A 129 -1.93 -4.33 -2.61
CA ILE A 129 -3.25 -4.52 -3.23
C ILE A 129 -3.77 -3.15 -3.64
N ASP A 130 -3.55 -2.77 -4.89
CA ASP A 130 -3.99 -1.49 -5.45
C ASP A 130 -5.43 -1.63 -5.94
N GLY A 131 -6.36 -1.20 -5.05
CA GLY A 131 -7.80 -1.29 -5.20
C GLY A 131 -8.45 -2.38 -4.34
N ILE A 132 -8.33 -2.32 -2.97
CA ILE A 132 -8.93 -3.31 -2.07
C ILE A 132 -10.46 -3.42 -2.24
N ALA A 133 -11.14 -2.34 -2.63
CA ALA A 133 -12.57 -2.32 -2.89
C ALA A 133 -13.00 -3.35 -3.95
N ASP A 134 -12.13 -3.64 -4.88
CA ASP A 134 -12.36 -4.61 -5.96
C ASP A 134 -12.32 -6.07 -5.52
N LEU A 135 -11.97 -6.33 -4.26
CA LEU A 135 -12.11 -7.66 -3.65
C LEU A 135 -13.51 -7.90 -3.07
N CYS A 136 -14.36 -6.87 -3.03
CA CYS A 136 -15.78 -6.96 -2.69
C CYS A 136 -16.65 -6.84 -3.95
N ASN A 137 -17.81 -7.43 -3.92
CA ASN A 137 -18.87 -7.11 -4.90
C ASN A 137 -19.56 -5.80 -4.52
N ASP A 138 -19.75 -5.57 -3.21
CA ASP A 138 -20.29 -4.34 -2.65
C ASP A 138 -19.56 -3.97 -1.36
N VAL A 139 -18.89 -2.81 -1.36
CA VAL A 139 -18.16 -2.27 -0.20
C VAL A 139 -19.06 -1.85 0.96
N ASN A 140 -20.38 -1.75 0.74
CA ASN A 140 -21.38 -1.48 1.76
C ASN A 140 -22.00 -2.77 2.34
N ASN A 141 -21.69 -3.92 1.79
CA ASN A 141 -22.07 -5.19 2.38
C ASN A 141 -21.16 -5.49 3.59
N ILE A 142 -21.75 -5.58 4.78
CA ILE A 142 -21.02 -5.73 6.05
C ILE A 142 -20.24 -7.04 6.09
N GLU A 143 -20.86 -8.15 5.68
CA GLU A 143 -20.24 -9.48 5.70
C GLU A 143 -19.05 -9.55 4.75
N GLN A 144 -19.25 -9.20 3.47
CA GLN A 144 -18.16 -9.19 2.49
C GLN A 144 -17.01 -8.26 2.88
N SER A 145 -17.32 -7.08 3.42
CA SER A 145 -16.32 -6.12 3.89
C SER A 145 -15.49 -6.67 5.05
N ASN A 146 -16.17 -7.32 6.01
CA ASN A 146 -15.49 -7.98 7.12
C ASN A 146 -14.61 -9.14 6.63
N ASP A 147 -15.11 -9.98 5.72
CA ASP A 147 -14.40 -11.14 5.19
C ASP A 147 -13.10 -10.73 4.46
N VAL A 148 -13.16 -9.68 3.64
CA VAL A 148 -11.97 -9.16 2.96
C VAL A 148 -10.92 -8.67 3.97
N VAL A 149 -11.33 -7.94 5.02
CA VAL A 149 -10.40 -7.46 6.05
C VAL A 149 -9.83 -8.63 6.86
N GLN A 150 -10.64 -9.64 7.20
CA GLN A 150 -10.15 -10.85 7.85
C GLN A 150 -9.12 -11.58 6.98
N LYS A 151 -9.37 -11.72 5.69
CA LYS A 151 -8.43 -12.34 4.74
C LYS A 151 -7.07 -11.64 4.72
N ILE A 152 -7.03 -10.32 4.63
CA ILE A 152 -5.74 -9.60 4.63
C ILE A 152 -5.03 -9.71 5.98
N MET A 153 -5.76 -9.77 7.10
CA MET A 153 -5.19 -10.04 8.42
C MET A 153 -4.57 -11.44 8.48
N GLU A 154 -5.32 -12.46 8.06
CA GLU A 154 -4.84 -13.84 7.99
C GLU A 154 -3.61 -13.97 7.11
N TRP A 155 -3.63 -13.44 5.89
CA TRP A 155 -2.49 -13.50 4.97
C TRP A 155 -1.25 -12.80 5.57
N SER A 156 -1.42 -11.64 6.20
CA SER A 156 -0.29 -10.94 6.82
C SER A 156 0.38 -11.79 7.91
N GLN A 157 -0.41 -12.51 8.72
CA GLN A 157 0.08 -13.39 9.78
C GLN A 157 0.69 -14.70 9.25
N ILE A 158 -0.04 -15.41 8.38
CA ILE A 158 0.38 -16.72 7.85
C ILE A 158 1.69 -16.60 7.08
N PHE A 159 1.83 -15.55 6.26
CA PHE A 159 3.03 -15.35 5.43
C PHE A 159 4.09 -14.49 6.11
N ASN A 160 3.82 -13.96 7.31
CA ASN A 160 4.69 -13.03 8.03
C ASN A 160 5.18 -11.90 7.11
N CYS A 161 4.23 -11.24 6.46
CA CYS A 161 4.45 -10.15 5.52
C CYS A 161 3.69 -8.90 5.95
N HIS A 162 4.04 -7.75 5.38
CA HIS A 162 3.21 -6.56 5.48
C HIS A 162 2.31 -6.45 4.25
N ILE A 163 1.03 -6.13 4.45
CA ILE A 163 0.10 -5.86 3.36
C ILE A 163 -0.22 -4.37 3.37
N ILE A 164 0.01 -3.68 2.24
CA ILE A 164 -0.44 -2.31 2.06
C ILE A 164 -1.51 -2.28 0.98
N THR A 165 -2.62 -1.60 1.26
CA THR A 165 -3.73 -1.52 0.32
C THR A 165 -4.23 -0.09 0.12
N ILE A 166 -4.97 0.12 -0.96
CA ILE A 166 -5.51 1.43 -1.35
C ILE A 166 -7.03 1.38 -1.34
N ILE A 167 -7.65 2.44 -0.83
CA ILE A 167 -9.09 2.65 -0.90
C ILE A 167 -9.40 4.12 -1.21
N HIS A 168 -10.49 4.36 -1.95
CA HIS A 168 -11.01 5.71 -2.14
C HIS A 168 -11.69 6.24 -0.88
N THR A 169 -11.73 7.56 -0.73
CA THR A 169 -12.56 8.23 0.27
C THR A 169 -13.98 8.43 -0.25
N ASN A 170 -14.92 8.64 0.65
CA ASN A 170 -16.31 8.95 0.30
C ASN A 170 -16.41 10.27 -0.49
N HIS A 171 -17.32 10.33 -1.45
CA HIS A 171 -17.53 11.53 -2.26
C HIS A 171 -17.90 12.77 -1.44
N GLY A 172 -18.71 12.62 -0.40
CA GLY A 172 -19.14 13.72 0.47
C GLY A 172 -18.23 13.98 1.69
N ASN A 173 -17.25 13.11 1.93
CA ASN A 173 -16.35 13.22 3.08
C ASN A 173 -14.99 12.61 2.77
N SER A 174 -14.05 13.45 2.36
CA SER A 174 -12.68 13.04 2.04
C SER A 174 -11.85 12.54 3.24
N GLU A 175 -12.37 12.71 4.46
CA GLU A 175 -11.72 12.25 5.69
C GLU A 175 -12.02 10.78 6.00
N LYS A 176 -13.05 10.19 5.36
CA LYS A 176 -13.47 8.82 5.62
C LYS A 176 -13.28 7.92 4.39
N PRO A 177 -12.72 6.72 4.57
CA PRO A 177 -12.65 5.74 3.49
C PRO A 177 -14.05 5.18 3.17
N THR A 178 -14.21 4.68 1.93
CA THR A 178 -15.51 4.30 1.39
C THR A 178 -16.12 3.08 2.07
N GLY A 179 -17.39 3.20 2.44
CA GLY A 179 -18.26 2.10 2.83
C GLY A 179 -17.92 1.41 4.16
N HIS A 180 -18.56 0.27 4.40
CA HIS A 180 -18.26 -0.59 5.54
C HIS A 180 -16.84 -1.15 5.47
N LEU A 181 -16.35 -1.44 4.26
CA LEU A 181 -14.97 -1.87 4.06
C LEU A 181 -13.98 -0.87 4.64
N GLY A 182 -14.14 0.42 4.32
CA GLY A 182 -13.32 1.49 4.88
C GLY A 182 -13.36 1.53 6.40
N SER A 183 -14.56 1.39 7.00
CA SER A 183 -14.74 1.38 8.44
C SER A 183 -14.04 0.19 9.13
N PHE A 184 -14.04 -0.99 8.51
CA PHE A 184 -13.31 -2.15 9.03
C PHE A 184 -11.79 -1.97 8.91
N LEU A 185 -11.31 -1.43 7.79
CA LEU A 185 -9.89 -1.10 7.63
C LEU A 185 -9.40 -0.14 8.73
N GLU A 186 -10.16 0.94 9.02
CA GLU A 186 -9.84 1.90 10.08
C GLU A 186 -9.70 1.26 11.47
N LYS A 187 -10.52 0.27 11.76
CA LYS A 187 -10.54 -0.43 13.07
C LYS A 187 -9.38 -1.40 13.23
N LYS A 188 -8.85 -1.96 12.15
CA LYS A 188 -7.95 -3.12 12.17
C LYS A 188 -6.53 -2.84 11.69
N ALA A 189 -6.33 -1.83 10.85
CA ALA A 189 -5.03 -1.50 10.29
C ALA A 189 -4.01 -1.07 11.36
N GLU A 190 -2.73 -1.32 11.07
CA GLU A 190 -1.61 -0.78 11.82
C GLU A 190 -1.46 0.72 11.58
N THR A 191 -1.50 1.14 10.32
CA THR A 191 -1.36 2.55 9.93
C THR A 191 -2.39 2.92 8.87
N GLN A 192 -3.06 4.05 9.08
CA GLN A 192 -3.92 4.72 8.13
C GLN A 192 -3.21 5.94 7.58
N ILE A 193 -2.97 5.96 6.27
CA ILE A 193 -2.29 7.05 5.56
C ILE A 193 -3.32 7.78 4.71
N GLN A 194 -3.35 9.09 4.83
CA GLN A 194 -4.16 9.96 3.97
C GLN A 194 -3.31 10.71 2.97
N LEU A 195 -3.73 10.70 1.70
CA LEU A 195 -3.19 11.59 0.69
C LEU A 195 -4.21 12.68 0.40
N SER A 196 -3.74 13.92 0.36
CA SER A 196 -4.54 15.08 -0.02
C SER A 196 -3.73 16.01 -0.92
N LYS A 197 -4.44 16.80 -1.77
CA LYS A 197 -3.77 17.88 -2.50
C LYS A 197 -3.28 18.91 -1.50
N ASN A 198 -2.04 19.35 -1.65
CA ASN A 198 -1.49 20.38 -0.79
C ASN A 198 -2.21 21.71 -1.08
N SER A 199 -2.70 22.38 -0.03
CA SER A 199 -3.47 23.63 -0.16
C SER A 199 -2.61 24.85 -0.48
N THR A 200 -1.34 24.82 -0.10
CA THR A 200 -0.42 25.96 -0.26
C THR A 200 0.50 25.82 -1.49
N HIS A 201 0.79 24.60 -1.89
CA HIS A 201 1.71 24.34 -3.00
C HIS A 201 1.02 23.52 -4.09
N HIS A 202 0.67 24.17 -5.19
CA HIS A 202 0.01 23.51 -6.33
C HIS A 202 0.88 22.37 -6.89
N GLY A 203 0.25 21.23 -7.20
CA GLY A 203 0.94 20.04 -7.73
C GLY A 203 1.59 19.15 -6.67
N TRP A 204 1.63 19.58 -5.42
CA TRP A 204 2.12 18.77 -4.31
C TRP A 204 1.00 17.95 -3.68
N ILE A 205 1.35 16.75 -3.22
CA ILE A 205 0.48 15.86 -2.46
C ILE A 205 1.02 15.75 -1.05
N SER A 206 0.17 16.05 -0.09
CA SER A 206 0.47 15.86 1.33
C SER A 206 0.17 14.43 1.75
N VAL A 207 1.08 13.84 2.52
CA VAL A 207 1.00 12.50 3.10
C VAL A 207 0.91 12.64 4.62
N THR A 208 -0.23 12.25 5.18
CA THR A 208 -0.52 12.41 6.60
C THR A 208 -0.80 11.06 7.24
N CYS A 209 -0.24 10.81 8.42
CA CYS A 209 -0.60 9.68 9.26
C CYS A 209 -1.90 10.03 10.02
N LYS A 210 -3.02 9.46 9.59
CA LYS A 210 -4.32 9.68 10.28
C LYS A 210 -4.42 8.90 11.58
N ARG A 211 -3.93 7.67 11.56
CA ARG A 211 -3.90 6.77 12.72
C ARG A 211 -2.69 5.85 12.64
N SER A 212 -2.14 5.50 13.77
CA SER A 212 -1.12 4.48 13.90
C SER A 212 -1.30 3.75 15.24
N ARG A 213 -1.00 2.46 15.28
CA ARG A 213 -0.93 1.71 16.54
C ARG A 213 0.27 2.12 17.41
N GLY A 214 1.28 2.72 16.77
CA GLY A 214 2.46 3.27 17.45
C GLY A 214 2.50 4.79 17.37
N TYR A 215 3.69 5.34 17.18
CA TYR A 215 3.87 6.77 16.94
C TYR A 215 3.44 7.14 15.52
N SER A 216 2.80 8.30 15.37
CA SER A 216 2.52 8.85 14.05
C SER A 216 3.79 9.46 13.45
N PHE A 217 4.00 9.24 12.15
CA PHE A 217 5.04 9.95 11.42
C PHE A 217 4.61 11.40 11.12
N GLU A 218 5.58 12.28 10.99
CA GLU A 218 5.35 13.67 10.64
C GLU A 218 4.85 13.78 9.19
N GLN A 219 3.92 14.72 8.95
CA GLN A 219 3.41 15.00 7.62
C GLN A 219 4.57 15.38 6.69
N PHE A 220 4.56 14.81 5.50
CA PHE A 220 5.45 15.20 4.41
C PHE A 220 4.68 15.37 3.10
N SER A 221 5.33 15.88 2.09
CA SER A 221 4.71 16.08 0.78
C SER A 221 5.62 15.60 -0.34
N PHE A 222 5.01 15.17 -1.43
CA PHE A 222 5.72 14.83 -2.66
C PHE A 222 5.04 15.48 -3.87
N LYS A 223 5.80 15.64 -4.94
CA LYS A 223 5.28 16.02 -6.26
C LYS A 223 5.87 15.12 -7.33
N ILE A 224 5.21 15.07 -8.47
CA ILE A 224 5.76 14.44 -9.67
C ILE A 224 6.38 15.57 -10.48
N ASN A 225 7.66 15.46 -10.78
CA ASN A 225 8.29 16.36 -11.75
C ASN A 225 7.92 15.84 -13.15
N ASP A 226 7.49 16.75 -14.00
CA ASP A 226 7.30 16.43 -15.42
C ASP A 226 8.63 15.98 -16.01
N TYR A 227 8.58 14.88 -16.77
CA TYR A 227 9.71 14.36 -17.54
C TYR A 227 9.80 15.12 -18.85
#